data_2b9218d685b396bfdcd30d1e32d47a9d
#
_entry.id   2b9218d685b396bfdcd30d1e32d47a9d
#
_cell.length_a   1.000
_cell.length_b   1.000
_cell.length_c   1.000
_cell.angle_alpha   90.00
_cell.angle_beta   90.00
_cell.angle_gamma   90.00
#
_symmetry.space_group_name_H-M   'P 1'
#
loop_
_entity.id
_entity.type
_entity.pdbx_description
1 polymer ?
#
loop_
_entity_poly.entity_id
_entity_poly.type
_entity_poly.pdbx_seq_one_letter_code
_entity_poly.pdbx_strand_id
1 'polypeptide(L)'
;MKNIIFMQDIDVKRKKQKVNVTTVDDKNGVGANQEAYDKLGDSAVPNPQIHGRKWPGGISPYKYSIESWKRWAEKNNADVIVMEDLLCPTTDMGIAWQRHYAIEMLENDGIEYDQVLIVDADTIVHPDCPNFFELTEHKYAGVVQEGSMDWCGRSIEHFSRFVFDGFVMPYENYINSGFQIFNKSHKKFQKDFLDFHNEKKEMINWVQEKFGVGSEQTPLNLFLHLKKVDFKHLPYEFNMCDLAGKGILDEDLTFTKFGWMYQYSQIPDNWDNKKTLYWMKKTYEHFYGKLND
;
A
#
# COMPACT_ATOMS: atom_id res chain seq x y z
N MET A 1 -14.94 14.62 16.87
CA MET A 1 -14.29 14.68 15.53
C MET A 1 -14.55 13.34 14.85
N LYS A 2 -14.55 13.29 13.53
CA LYS A 2 -14.66 12.04 12.77
C LYS A 2 -13.29 11.43 12.52
N ASN A 3 -13.26 10.14 12.26
CA ASN A 3 -12.09 9.47 11.71
C ASN A 3 -12.05 9.66 10.19
N ILE A 4 -10.87 9.60 9.60
CA ILE A 4 -10.67 9.74 8.15
C ILE A 4 -10.08 8.44 7.60
N ILE A 5 -10.63 7.99 6.48
CA ILE A 5 -10.04 6.95 5.63
C ILE A 5 -9.45 7.66 4.42
N PHE A 6 -8.14 7.62 4.29
CA PHE A 6 -7.40 8.29 3.21
C PHE A 6 -6.89 7.26 2.21
N MET A 7 -7.25 7.43 0.95
CA MET A 7 -6.90 6.52 -0.15
C MET A 7 -6.28 7.29 -1.31
N GLN A 8 -5.50 6.61 -2.14
CA GLN A 8 -4.98 7.15 -3.39
C GLN A 8 -5.61 6.43 -4.59
N ASP A 9 -6.28 7.17 -5.48
CA ASP A 9 -6.87 6.66 -6.71
C ASP A 9 -6.32 7.41 -7.93
N ILE A 10 -5.06 7.15 -8.26
CA ILE A 10 -4.33 7.86 -9.31
C ILE A 10 -3.80 6.86 -10.33
N ASP A 11 -4.11 7.08 -11.61
CA ASP A 11 -3.50 6.30 -12.71
C ASP A 11 -2.02 6.71 -12.89
N VAL A 12 -1.16 6.00 -12.20
CA VAL A 12 0.29 6.15 -12.35
C VAL A 12 0.85 4.93 -13.08
N LYS A 13 1.19 5.10 -14.34
CA LYS A 13 1.87 4.05 -15.09
C LYS A 13 3.30 3.91 -14.55
N ARG A 14 3.60 2.74 -14.01
CA ARG A 14 4.95 2.41 -13.56
C ARG A 14 5.86 2.16 -14.76
N LYS A 15 7.10 2.69 -14.75
CA LYS A 15 8.14 2.21 -15.65
C LYS A 15 8.31 0.70 -15.45
N LYS A 16 8.50 -0.05 -16.57
CA LYS A 16 9.15 -1.35 -16.46
C LYS A 16 10.47 -1.13 -15.72
N GLN A 17 10.58 -1.62 -14.51
CA GLN A 17 11.87 -1.81 -13.91
C GLN A 17 12.52 -2.94 -14.69
N LYS A 18 13.65 -2.67 -15.37
CA LYS A 18 14.58 -3.73 -15.70
C LYS A 18 15.01 -4.29 -14.34
N VAL A 19 14.44 -5.42 -13.97
CA VAL A 19 14.98 -6.19 -12.87
C VAL A 19 16.36 -6.61 -13.37
N ASN A 20 17.39 -5.89 -12.96
CA ASN A 20 18.75 -6.36 -13.08
C ASN A 20 18.86 -7.52 -12.11
N VAL A 21 18.46 -8.68 -12.56
CA VAL A 21 18.71 -9.92 -11.86
C VAL A 21 20.19 -10.13 -11.92
N THR A 22 20.87 -9.66 -10.91
CA THR A 22 22.24 -10.07 -10.66
C THR A 22 22.18 -11.54 -10.28
N THR A 23 22.43 -12.39 -11.29
CA THR A 23 23.08 -13.68 -11.13
C THR A 23 22.77 -14.46 -9.85
N VAL A 24 21.55 -14.89 -9.72
CA VAL A 24 21.27 -16.18 -9.13
C VAL A 24 20.99 -17.07 -10.32
N ASP A 25 21.67 -18.19 -10.39
CA ASP A 25 21.66 -19.14 -11.49
C ASP A 25 20.37 -19.11 -12.31
N ASP A 26 20.47 -18.78 -13.59
CA ASP A 26 19.34 -18.67 -14.55
C ASP A 26 18.47 -19.94 -14.64
N LYS A 27 18.87 -20.99 -13.98
CA LYS A 27 18.16 -22.27 -13.98
C LYS A 27 16.96 -22.34 -13.04
N ASN A 28 16.78 -21.36 -12.14
CA ASN A 28 15.75 -21.38 -11.11
C ASN A 28 14.66 -20.30 -11.24
N GLY A 29 14.26 -19.96 -12.43
CA GLY A 29 13.00 -19.25 -12.63
C GLY A 29 13.06 -17.73 -12.65
N VAL A 30 14.22 -17.13 -12.58
CA VAL A 30 14.36 -15.67 -12.68
C VAL A 30 14.28 -15.22 -14.15
N GLY A 31 14.72 -16.05 -15.09
CA GLY A 31 14.54 -15.81 -16.52
C GLY A 31 13.07 -15.77 -16.97
N ALA A 32 12.19 -16.47 -16.29
CA ALA A 32 10.76 -16.45 -16.60
C ALA A 32 10.11 -15.07 -16.43
N ASN A 33 10.58 -14.27 -15.47
CA ASN A 33 10.10 -12.92 -15.26
C ASN A 33 10.60 -11.95 -16.34
N GLN A 34 11.83 -12.11 -16.83
CA GLN A 34 12.37 -11.30 -17.90
C GLN A 34 11.65 -11.58 -19.23
N GLU A 35 11.42 -12.85 -19.59
CA GLU A 35 10.63 -13.23 -20.77
C GLU A 35 9.19 -12.70 -20.71
N ALA A 36 8.56 -12.71 -19.55
CA ALA A 36 7.23 -12.14 -19.37
C ALA A 36 7.26 -10.61 -19.56
N TYR A 37 8.30 -9.93 -19.07
CA TYR A 37 8.50 -8.50 -19.30
C TYR A 37 8.79 -8.18 -20.78
N ASP A 38 9.59 -8.98 -21.44
CA ASP A 38 9.94 -8.79 -22.88
C ASP A 38 8.73 -9.02 -23.80
N LYS A 39 7.83 -9.92 -23.41
CA LYS A 39 6.56 -10.17 -24.12
C LYS A 39 5.55 -9.03 -24.02
N LEU A 40 5.69 -8.13 -23.04
CA LEU A 40 4.80 -6.97 -22.88
C LEU A 40 5.04 -5.88 -23.93
N GLY A 41 6.17 -5.92 -24.65
CA GLY A 41 6.53 -4.94 -25.67
C GLY A 41 6.66 -3.51 -25.13
N ASP A 42 6.94 -2.57 -26.00
CA ASP A 42 7.10 -1.15 -25.67
C ASP A 42 5.83 -0.48 -25.13
N SER A 43 4.66 -1.08 -25.38
CA SER A 43 3.37 -0.59 -24.89
C SER A 43 3.24 -0.61 -23.35
N ALA A 44 4.10 -1.38 -22.67
CA ALA A 44 4.11 -1.46 -21.22
C ALA A 44 5.10 -0.50 -20.55
N VAL A 45 5.85 0.27 -21.32
CA VAL A 45 6.77 1.30 -20.81
C VAL A 45 6.17 2.67 -21.06
N PRO A 46 5.47 3.24 -20.12
CA PRO A 46 5.11 4.62 -20.26
C PRO A 46 6.35 5.49 -20.06
N ASN A 47 6.40 6.61 -20.76
CA ASN A 47 7.16 7.75 -20.29
C ASN A 47 6.99 7.89 -18.79
N PRO A 48 8.06 8.23 -18.03
CA PRO A 48 7.90 8.59 -16.63
C PRO A 48 6.82 9.66 -16.60
N GLN A 49 5.68 9.30 -16.05
CA GLN A 49 4.61 10.27 -15.96
C GLN A 49 5.02 11.26 -14.89
N ILE A 50 5.13 12.49 -15.32
CA ILE A 50 5.46 13.58 -14.43
C ILE A 50 4.25 13.87 -13.53
N HIS A 51 3.04 13.60 -14.01
CA HIS A 51 1.78 13.78 -13.28
C HIS A 51 0.90 12.54 -13.41
N GLY A 52 0.06 12.31 -12.41
CA GLY A 52 -1.04 11.38 -12.49
C GLY A 52 -2.07 11.83 -13.54
N ARG A 53 -2.88 10.91 -13.98
CA ARG A 53 -3.99 11.21 -14.90
C ARG A 53 -5.24 10.49 -14.42
N LYS A 54 -6.39 10.98 -14.87
CA LYS A 54 -7.66 10.25 -14.68
C LYS A 54 -7.62 8.94 -15.44
N TRP A 55 -8.26 7.92 -14.89
CA TRP A 55 -8.35 6.61 -15.51
C TRP A 55 -8.94 6.70 -16.92
N PRO A 56 -8.43 5.92 -17.89
CA PRO A 56 -9.01 5.87 -19.22
C PRO A 56 -10.50 5.53 -19.17
N GLY A 57 -11.33 6.32 -19.84
CA GLY A 57 -12.80 6.18 -19.78
C GLY A 57 -13.43 6.69 -18.49
N GLY A 58 -12.66 7.31 -17.57
CA GLY A 58 -13.19 7.87 -16.32
C GLY A 58 -13.60 6.82 -15.27
N ILE A 59 -13.29 5.54 -15.51
CA ILE A 59 -13.65 4.45 -14.58
C ILE A 59 -12.39 3.99 -13.84
N SER A 60 -12.37 4.23 -12.52
CA SER A 60 -11.32 3.71 -11.65
C SER A 60 -11.45 2.19 -11.49
N PRO A 61 -10.32 1.42 -11.57
CA PRO A 61 -10.31 0.02 -11.19
C PRO A 61 -10.59 -0.19 -9.70
N TYR A 62 -10.47 0.87 -8.89
CA TYR A 62 -10.66 0.83 -7.44
C TYR A 62 -12.06 1.27 -6.99
N LYS A 63 -13.01 1.48 -7.91
CA LYS A 63 -14.39 1.90 -7.57
C LYS A 63 -15.05 1.01 -6.51
N TYR A 64 -14.81 -0.30 -6.56
CA TYR A 64 -15.37 -1.24 -5.59
C TYR A 64 -14.77 -1.08 -4.19
N SER A 65 -13.47 -0.80 -4.13
CA SER A 65 -12.79 -0.49 -2.87
C SER A 65 -13.38 0.77 -2.25
N ILE A 66 -13.35 1.87 -3.00
CA ILE A 66 -13.84 3.18 -2.54
C ILE A 66 -15.28 3.07 -2.03
N GLU A 67 -16.14 2.35 -2.76
CA GLU A 67 -17.53 2.17 -2.35
C GLU A 67 -17.65 1.31 -1.09
N SER A 68 -16.86 0.22 -0.94
CA SER A 68 -16.88 -0.59 0.27
C SER A 68 -16.47 0.23 1.50
N TRP A 69 -15.44 1.06 1.36
CA TRP A 69 -14.98 1.95 2.42
C TRP A 69 -15.98 3.06 2.75
N LYS A 70 -16.66 3.63 1.77
CA LYS A 70 -17.75 4.60 2.02
C LYS A 70 -18.87 3.99 2.85
N ARG A 71 -19.34 2.78 2.49
CA ARG A 71 -20.36 2.07 3.25
C ARG A 71 -19.94 1.72 4.67
N TRP A 72 -18.70 1.33 4.86
CA TRP A 72 -18.16 1.08 6.18
C TRP A 72 -18.06 2.38 7.00
N ALA A 73 -17.58 3.46 6.39
CA ALA A 73 -17.40 4.76 7.01
C ALA A 73 -18.73 5.36 7.52
N GLU A 74 -19.81 5.24 6.74
CA GLU A 74 -21.16 5.68 7.14
C GLU A 74 -21.60 5.05 8.45
N LYS A 75 -21.28 3.76 8.68
CA LYS A 75 -21.62 3.02 9.91
C LYS A 75 -20.74 3.37 11.10
N ASN A 76 -19.51 3.83 10.85
CA ASN A 76 -18.44 3.95 11.86
C ASN A 76 -18.01 5.40 12.14
N ASN A 77 -18.85 6.38 11.83
CA ASN A 77 -18.55 7.81 12.05
C ASN A 77 -17.20 8.23 11.45
N ALA A 78 -16.94 7.81 10.21
CA ALA A 78 -15.74 8.16 9.47
C ALA A 78 -16.11 8.81 8.12
N ASP A 79 -15.17 9.54 7.53
CA ASP A 79 -15.27 10.07 6.17
C ASP A 79 -14.19 9.44 5.29
N VAL A 80 -14.49 9.24 4.01
CA VAL A 80 -13.52 8.75 3.01
C VAL A 80 -13.04 9.91 2.17
N ILE A 81 -11.72 10.11 2.15
CA ILE A 81 -11.05 11.10 1.32
C ILE A 81 -10.18 10.37 0.31
N VAL A 82 -10.41 10.66 -0.96
CA VAL A 82 -9.68 10.04 -2.07
C VAL A 82 -8.79 11.08 -2.73
N MET A 83 -7.50 10.83 -2.69
CA MET A 83 -6.49 11.63 -3.40
C MET A 83 -6.47 11.17 -4.86
N GLU A 84 -6.93 12.03 -5.77
CA GLU A 84 -7.03 11.73 -7.20
C GLU A 84 -5.89 12.35 -8.03
N ASP A 85 -5.13 13.28 -7.45
CA ASP A 85 -4.03 13.98 -8.11
C ASP A 85 -2.70 13.81 -7.36
N LEU A 86 -1.60 13.79 -8.10
CA LEU A 86 -0.26 13.79 -7.52
C LEU A 86 0.07 15.15 -6.93
N LEU A 87 0.72 15.16 -5.76
CA LEU A 87 1.26 16.39 -5.14
C LEU A 87 2.52 16.89 -5.86
N CYS A 88 3.29 15.95 -6.40
CA CYS A 88 4.49 16.25 -7.18
C CYS A 88 4.75 15.14 -8.20
N PRO A 89 5.62 15.38 -9.21
CA PRO A 89 6.00 14.36 -10.18
C PRO A 89 6.52 13.07 -9.52
N THR A 90 6.16 11.91 -10.06
CA THR A 90 6.65 10.62 -9.53
C THR A 90 8.15 10.42 -9.68
N THR A 91 8.80 11.22 -10.52
CA THR A 91 10.28 11.33 -10.61
C THR A 91 10.90 11.97 -9.38
N ASP A 92 10.14 12.81 -8.71
CA ASP A 92 10.59 13.53 -7.52
C ASP A 92 10.25 12.76 -6.25
N MET A 93 9.06 12.18 -6.20
CA MET A 93 8.62 11.35 -5.09
C MET A 93 7.64 10.28 -5.58
N GLY A 94 7.94 9.01 -5.31
CA GLY A 94 7.03 7.90 -5.65
C GLY A 94 5.65 8.08 -5.02
N ILE A 95 4.60 7.59 -5.70
CA ILE A 95 3.20 7.76 -5.26
C ILE A 95 2.97 7.29 -3.82
N ALA A 96 3.56 6.17 -3.42
CA ALA A 96 3.39 5.62 -2.08
C ALA A 96 3.96 6.53 -0.98
N TRP A 97 4.96 7.34 -1.29
CA TRP A 97 5.50 8.34 -0.38
C TRP A 97 4.57 9.55 -0.23
N GLN A 98 3.87 9.95 -1.30
CA GLN A 98 3.02 11.15 -1.30
C GLN A 98 1.82 11.03 -0.36
N ARG A 99 1.38 9.83 -0.02
CA ARG A 99 0.29 9.63 0.96
C ARG A 99 0.65 10.06 2.38
N HIS A 100 1.94 10.17 2.70
CA HIS A 100 2.39 10.65 4.01
C HIS A 100 2.17 12.17 4.22
N TYR A 101 1.75 12.89 3.18
CA TYR A 101 1.24 14.26 3.30
C TYR A 101 -0.22 14.32 3.77
N ALA A 102 -0.89 13.20 4.05
CA ALA A 102 -2.31 13.17 4.41
C ALA A 102 -2.66 14.14 5.54
N ILE A 103 -1.87 14.20 6.63
CA ILE A 103 -2.11 15.16 7.73
C ILE A 103 -2.05 16.61 7.23
N GLU A 104 -1.01 16.95 6.47
CA GLU A 104 -0.84 18.30 5.95
C GLU A 104 -1.97 18.70 5.00
N MET A 105 -2.39 17.78 4.12
CA MET A 105 -3.52 18.00 3.23
C MET A 105 -4.80 18.27 3.99
N LEU A 106 -5.13 17.43 4.99
CA LEU A 106 -6.33 17.60 5.82
C LEU A 106 -6.33 18.94 6.55
N GLU A 107 -5.20 19.33 7.12
CA GLU A 107 -5.08 20.60 7.85
C GLU A 107 -5.17 21.82 6.91
N ASN A 108 -4.57 21.74 5.73
CA ASN A 108 -4.65 22.81 4.72
C ASN A 108 -6.08 23.03 4.22
N ASP A 109 -6.86 21.96 4.14
CA ASP A 109 -8.26 22.00 3.76
C ASP A 109 -9.21 22.31 4.95
N GLY A 110 -8.64 22.54 6.14
CA GLY A 110 -9.41 22.84 7.36
C GLY A 110 -10.24 21.67 7.88
N ILE A 111 -9.88 20.43 7.52
CA ILE A 111 -10.60 19.22 7.91
C ILE A 111 -10.14 18.80 9.29
N GLU A 112 -11.09 18.81 10.24
CA GLU A 112 -10.87 18.33 11.60
C GLU A 112 -11.09 16.82 11.69
N TYR A 113 -10.14 16.09 12.28
CA TYR A 113 -10.17 14.64 12.41
C TYR A 113 -9.67 14.17 13.78
N ASP A 114 -10.05 12.98 14.17
CA ASP A 114 -9.53 12.27 15.34
C ASP A 114 -8.33 11.40 14.95
N GLN A 115 -8.56 10.40 14.10
CA GLN A 115 -7.54 9.51 13.56
C GLN A 115 -7.64 9.44 12.04
N VAL A 116 -6.53 9.11 11.38
CA VAL A 116 -6.44 8.90 9.94
C VAL A 116 -5.96 7.48 9.67
N LEU A 117 -6.73 6.72 8.90
CA LEU A 117 -6.28 5.49 8.27
C LEU A 117 -5.77 5.82 6.86
N ILE A 118 -4.51 5.56 6.58
CA ILE A 118 -4.06 5.38 5.19
C ILE A 118 -4.32 3.93 4.79
N VAL A 119 -5.04 3.73 3.69
CA VAL A 119 -5.33 2.40 3.15
C VAL A 119 -5.08 2.34 1.64
N ASP A 120 -4.53 1.21 1.18
CA ASP A 120 -4.32 0.96 -0.25
C ASP A 120 -5.67 0.79 -0.98
N ALA A 121 -5.75 1.32 -2.19
CA ALA A 121 -6.97 1.31 -2.98
C ALA A 121 -7.34 -0.08 -3.54
N ASP A 122 -6.45 -1.06 -3.47
CA ASP A 122 -6.70 -2.44 -3.88
C ASP A 122 -7.27 -3.32 -2.75
N THR A 123 -8.15 -2.75 -1.93
CA THR A 123 -8.74 -3.41 -0.75
C THR A 123 -10.25 -3.48 -0.80
N ILE A 124 -10.84 -4.47 -0.14
CA ILE A 124 -12.29 -4.54 0.16
C ILE A 124 -12.46 -4.75 1.67
N VAL A 125 -13.27 -3.91 2.30
CA VAL A 125 -13.63 -4.06 3.71
C VAL A 125 -14.94 -4.83 3.86
N HIS A 126 -15.01 -5.70 4.87
CA HIS A 126 -16.22 -6.46 5.20
C HIS A 126 -17.29 -5.53 5.79
N PRO A 127 -18.60 -5.68 5.46
CA PRO A 127 -19.67 -4.83 5.98
C PRO A 127 -19.81 -4.83 7.49
N ASP A 128 -19.41 -5.90 8.15
CA ASP A 128 -19.48 -6.06 9.61
C ASP A 128 -18.10 -5.92 10.28
N CYS A 129 -17.11 -5.35 9.55
CA CYS A 129 -15.80 -5.06 10.12
C CYS A 129 -15.96 -4.16 11.35
N PRO A 130 -15.44 -4.56 12.53
CA PRO A 130 -15.48 -3.74 13.72
C PRO A 130 -14.76 -2.40 13.52
N ASN A 131 -15.11 -1.43 14.35
CA ASN A 131 -14.43 -0.14 14.35
C ASN A 131 -13.00 -0.28 14.89
N PHE A 132 -12.05 -0.48 14.00
CA PHE A 132 -10.65 -0.65 14.36
C PHE A 132 -10.01 0.61 14.95
N PHE A 133 -10.57 1.80 14.72
CA PHE A 133 -10.08 3.03 15.35
C PHE A 133 -10.17 2.99 16.89
N GLU A 134 -11.12 2.24 17.42
CA GLU A 134 -11.27 2.04 18.88
C GLU A 134 -10.19 1.12 19.47
N LEU A 135 -9.50 0.36 18.62
CA LEU A 135 -8.48 -0.61 19.04
C LEU A 135 -7.06 -0.03 19.08
N THR A 136 -6.85 1.17 18.53
CA THR A 136 -5.53 1.77 18.37
C THR A 136 -4.91 2.30 19.65
N GLU A 137 -5.71 2.54 20.70
CA GLU A 137 -5.28 3.24 21.91
C GLU A 137 -4.68 4.63 21.60
N HIS A 138 -5.10 5.25 20.48
CA HIS A 138 -4.54 6.50 19.93
C HIS A 138 -3.03 6.45 19.63
N LYS A 139 -2.44 5.25 19.56
CA LYS A 139 -1.07 5.02 19.12
C LYS A 139 -1.00 4.98 17.59
N TYR A 140 0.21 5.04 17.06
CA TYR A 140 0.43 4.63 15.68
C TYR A 140 0.09 3.15 15.57
N ALA A 141 -0.75 2.75 14.61
CA ALA A 141 -1.19 1.37 14.51
C ALA A 141 -1.11 0.84 13.08
N GLY A 142 -0.94 -0.45 12.95
CA GLY A 142 -0.93 -1.16 11.68
C GLY A 142 -1.02 -2.66 11.89
N VAL A 143 -1.02 -3.40 10.79
CA VAL A 143 -1.10 -4.85 10.77
C VAL A 143 0.22 -5.43 10.27
N VAL A 144 0.71 -6.46 10.94
CA VAL A 144 1.95 -7.15 10.52
C VAL A 144 1.80 -7.70 9.10
N GLN A 145 2.83 -7.51 8.30
CA GLN A 145 2.90 -8.07 6.94
C GLN A 145 3.05 -9.59 7.02
N GLU A 146 1.99 -10.31 6.78
CA GLU A 146 1.99 -11.76 6.76
C GLU A 146 2.00 -12.32 5.35
N GLY A 147 3.14 -12.31 4.75
CA GLY A 147 3.35 -12.82 3.40
C GLY A 147 4.58 -12.20 2.76
N SER A 148 5.02 -12.78 1.65
CA SER A 148 6.22 -12.32 0.94
C SER A 148 7.43 -12.15 1.85
N MET A 149 7.62 -13.10 2.79
CA MET A 149 8.63 -13.06 3.87
C MET A 149 10.05 -12.90 3.32
N ASP A 150 10.37 -13.59 2.23
CA ASP A 150 11.66 -13.48 1.55
C ASP A 150 11.92 -12.05 1.04
N TRP A 151 10.90 -11.46 0.41
CA TRP A 151 11.00 -10.09 -0.08
C TRP A 151 11.17 -9.07 1.06
N CYS A 152 10.40 -9.21 2.14
CA CYS A 152 10.53 -8.35 3.32
C CYS A 152 11.91 -8.47 3.94
N GLY A 153 12.43 -9.70 4.13
CA GLY A 153 13.75 -9.94 4.70
C GLY A 153 14.87 -9.31 3.87
N ARG A 154 14.85 -9.52 2.54
CA ARG A 154 15.80 -8.87 1.63
C ARG A 154 15.67 -7.35 1.65
N SER A 155 14.45 -6.82 1.68
CA SER A 155 14.21 -5.39 1.78
C SER A 155 14.81 -4.80 3.06
N ILE A 156 14.53 -5.40 4.22
CA ILE A 156 15.08 -4.96 5.50
C ILE A 156 16.62 -4.96 5.44
N GLU A 157 17.22 -6.04 4.95
CA GLU A 157 18.69 -6.15 4.88
C GLU A 157 19.30 -5.04 4.03
N HIS A 158 18.78 -4.81 2.84
CA HIS A 158 19.34 -3.81 1.93
C HIS A 158 19.13 -2.38 2.43
N PHE A 159 17.93 -2.05 2.88
CA PHE A 159 17.66 -0.71 3.42
C PHE A 159 18.45 -0.46 4.72
N SER A 160 18.52 -1.44 5.62
CA SER A 160 19.37 -1.36 6.83
C SER A 160 20.79 -1.00 6.48
N ARG A 161 21.39 -1.75 5.55
CA ARG A 161 22.79 -1.62 5.18
C ARG A 161 23.12 -0.31 4.49
N PHE A 162 22.28 0.14 3.54
CA PHE A 162 22.63 1.25 2.65
C PHE A 162 21.96 2.58 3.02
N VAL A 163 20.88 2.56 3.79
CA VAL A 163 20.09 3.76 4.08
C VAL A 163 20.04 4.07 5.58
N PHE A 164 20.09 3.05 6.44
CA PHE A 164 19.91 3.17 7.89
C PHE A 164 21.16 2.78 8.70
N ASP A 165 22.35 2.90 8.13
CA ASP A 165 23.67 2.71 8.81
C ASP A 165 23.75 1.40 9.60
N GLY A 166 23.16 0.32 9.09
CA GLY A 166 23.15 -0.99 9.73
C GLY A 166 22.07 -1.18 10.80
N PHE A 167 21.18 -0.20 11.01
CA PHE A 167 20.06 -0.36 11.93
C PHE A 167 19.13 -1.48 11.48
N VAL A 168 18.78 -2.39 12.37
CA VAL A 168 17.85 -3.50 12.13
C VAL A 168 16.66 -3.43 13.06
N MET A 169 15.56 -4.01 12.64
CA MET A 169 14.33 -4.13 13.41
C MET A 169 13.90 -5.60 13.55
N PRO A 170 13.14 -5.95 14.59
CA PRO A 170 12.52 -7.26 14.69
C PRO A 170 11.55 -7.48 13.51
N TYR A 171 11.74 -8.60 12.81
CA TYR A 171 10.94 -8.90 11.60
C TYR A 171 9.45 -9.03 11.90
N GLU A 172 9.10 -9.62 13.03
CA GLU A 172 7.73 -9.82 13.49
C GLU A 172 6.95 -8.51 13.71
N ASN A 173 7.65 -7.39 13.72
CA ASN A 173 7.07 -6.06 13.86
C ASN A 173 6.92 -5.31 12.54
N TYR A 174 7.26 -5.96 11.41
CA TYR A 174 7.17 -5.35 10.09
C TYR A 174 5.71 -5.25 9.64
N ILE A 175 5.20 -4.03 9.53
CA ILE A 175 3.81 -3.79 9.13
C ILE A 175 3.66 -3.60 7.62
N ASN A 176 2.47 -3.91 7.13
CA ASN A 176 2.05 -3.52 5.79
C ASN A 176 1.69 -2.04 5.76
N SER A 177 2.36 -1.26 4.92
CA SER A 177 2.13 0.18 4.81
C SER A 177 0.82 0.54 4.10
N GLY A 178 0.18 -0.43 3.47
CA GLY A 178 -1.16 -0.29 2.90
C GLY A 178 -2.29 -0.27 3.94
N PHE A 179 -1.96 -0.36 5.22
CA PHE A 179 -2.89 -0.17 6.33
C PHE A 179 -2.15 0.41 7.53
N GLN A 180 -2.27 1.71 7.75
CA GLN A 180 -1.62 2.39 8.86
C GLN A 180 -2.53 3.48 9.43
N ILE A 181 -2.67 3.50 10.76
CA ILE A 181 -3.51 4.46 11.47
C ILE A 181 -2.64 5.35 12.33
N PHE A 182 -2.92 6.64 12.32
CA PHE A 182 -2.23 7.64 13.12
C PHE A 182 -3.17 8.82 13.43
N ASN A 183 -2.71 9.77 14.22
CA ASN A 183 -3.46 10.97 14.62
C ASN A 183 -2.55 12.20 14.65
N LYS A 184 -3.08 13.34 15.11
CA LYS A 184 -2.35 14.63 15.16
C LYS A 184 -1.03 14.57 15.96
N SER A 185 -0.91 13.69 16.96
CA SER A 185 0.33 13.54 17.71
C SER A 185 1.50 13.00 16.89
N HIS A 186 1.20 12.31 15.78
CA HIS A 186 2.17 11.76 14.85
C HIS A 186 2.56 12.72 13.69
N LYS A 187 2.03 13.94 13.68
CA LYS A 187 2.36 14.94 12.63
C LYS A 187 3.86 15.14 12.47
N LYS A 188 4.55 15.30 13.61
CA LYS A 188 6.00 15.46 13.59
C LYS A 188 6.70 14.24 12.99
N PHE A 189 6.26 13.04 13.32
CA PHE A 189 6.80 11.81 12.75
C PHE A 189 6.60 11.75 11.23
N GLN A 190 5.40 12.06 10.73
CA GLN A 190 5.13 12.07 9.28
C GLN A 190 6.02 13.10 8.56
N LYS A 191 6.16 14.29 9.12
CA LYS A 191 7.07 15.30 8.59
C LYS A 191 8.52 14.82 8.59
N ASP A 192 9.02 14.30 9.70
CA ASP A 192 10.40 13.81 9.81
C ASP A 192 10.66 12.67 8.81
N PHE A 193 9.64 11.83 8.53
CA PHE A 193 9.74 10.75 7.55
C PHE A 193 9.83 11.26 6.10
N LEU A 194 9.06 12.29 5.77
CA LEU A 194 9.15 12.97 4.47
C LEU A 194 10.49 13.70 4.31
N ASP A 195 10.96 14.38 5.35
CA ASP A 195 12.27 15.02 5.36
C ASP A 195 13.40 13.98 5.17
N PHE A 196 13.30 12.83 5.83
CA PHE A 196 14.21 11.72 5.65
C PHE A 196 14.19 11.18 4.20
N HIS A 197 13.02 11.03 3.58
CA HIS A 197 12.93 10.66 2.17
C HIS A 197 13.69 11.68 1.31
N ASN A 198 13.45 12.98 1.50
CA ASN A 198 14.09 14.02 0.69
C ASN A 198 15.61 14.02 0.86
N GLU A 199 16.11 13.77 2.07
CA GLU A 199 17.55 13.66 2.35
C GLU A 199 18.17 12.42 1.72
N LYS A 200 17.50 11.27 1.77
CA LYS A 200 18.05 9.97 1.37
C LYS A 200 17.54 9.49 0.01
N LYS A 201 16.78 10.29 -0.72
CA LYS A 201 16.08 9.95 -1.96
C LYS A 201 16.92 9.18 -2.96
N GLU A 202 18.14 9.66 -3.26
CA GLU A 202 19.01 9.02 -4.25
C GLU A 202 19.40 7.61 -3.81
N MET A 203 19.73 7.42 -2.53
CA MET A 203 20.10 6.11 -1.99
C MET A 203 18.90 5.17 -1.91
N ILE A 204 17.73 5.69 -1.52
CA ILE A 204 16.47 4.93 -1.50
C ILE A 204 16.16 4.41 -2.90
N ASN A 205 16.18 5.28 -3.91
CA ASN A 205 15.91 4.91 -5.30
C ASN A 205 16.95 3.92 -5.82
N TRP A 206 18.23 4.12 -5.51
CA TRP A 206 19.27 3.20 -5.91
C TRP A 206 19.07 1.79 -5.31
N VAL A 207 18.72 1.70 -4.01
CA VAL A 207 18.43 0.40 -3.35
C VAL A 207 17.25 -0.29 -4.04
N GLN A 208 16.17 0.44 -4.32
CA GLN A 208 14.99 -0.09 -5.00
C GLN A 208 15.33 -0.61 -6.40
N GLU A 209 16.04 0.17 -7.20
CA GLU A 209 16.40 -0.19 -8.57
C GLU A 209 17.41 -1.33 -8.60
N LYS A 210 18.41 -1.31 -7.72
CA LYS A 210 19.50 -2.27 -7.71
C LYS A 210 19.06 -3.66 -7.24
N PHE A 211 18.18 -3.72 -6.23
CA PHE A 211 17.83 -4.97 -5.56
C PHE A 211 16.39 -5.42 -5.80
N GLY A 212 15.57 -4.63 -6.48
CA GLY A 212 14.18 -4.94 -6.73
C GLY A 212 13.35 -5.06 -5.44
N VAL A 213 13.69 -4.27 -4.43
CA VAL A 213 13.05 -4.30 -3.11
C VAL A 213 12.20 -3.05 -2.88
N GLY A 214 11.28 -3.15 -1.98
CA GLY A 214 10.32 -2.18 -1.41
C GLY A 214 10.32 -0.76 -1.92
N SER A 215 9.18 -0.11 -1.74
CA SER A 215 9.08 1.33 -1.96
C SER A 215 9.25 2.06 -0.62
N GLU A 216 8.21 2.64 -0.08
CA GLU A 216 8.26 3.32 1.21
C GLU A 216 8.03 2.39 2.41
N GLN A 217 7.45 1.21 2.21
CA GLN A 217 7.06 0.30 3.30
C GLN A 217 8.24 -0.09 4.20
N THR A 218 9.36 -0.49 3.61
CA THR A 218 10.54 -0.87 4.41
C THR A 218 11.20 0.31 5.09
N PRO A 219 11.45 1.44 4.40
CA PRO A 219 11.88 2.67 5.06
C PRO A 219 10.96 3.11 6.20
N LEU A 220 9.63 3.06 6.02
CA LEU A 220 8.67 3.38 7.07
C LEU A 220 8.86 2.51 8.31
N ASN A 221 8.93 1.20 8.12
CA ASN A 221 9.11 0.25 9.21
C ASN A 221 10.42 0.48 9.98
N LEU A 222 11.54 0.60 9.27
CA LEU A 222 12.83 0.92 9.89
C LEU A 222 12.80 2.28 10.61
N PHE A 223 12.15 3.28 10.03
CA PHE A 223 12.07 4.61 10.61
C PHE A 223 11.17 4.67 11.85
N LEU A 224 10.04 3.95 11.87
CA LEU A 224 9.18 3.78 13.06
C LEU A 224 9.99 3.23 14.25
N HIS A 225 10.76 2.18 14.02
CA HIS A 225 11.59 1.55 15.05
C HIS A 225 12.77 2.43 15.47
N LEU A 226 13.46 3.06 14.51
CA LEU A 226 14.57 3.99 14.78
C LEU A 226 14.11 5.17 15.65
N LYS A 227 12.93 5.71 15.38
CA LYS A 227 12.33 6.82 16.15
C LYS A 227 11.61 6.36 17.42
N LYS A 228 11.55 5.06 17.68
CA LYS A 228 10.88 4.47 18.86
C LYS A 228 9.44 4.96 19.02
N VAL A 229 8.72 5.00 17.91
CA VAL A 229 7.30 5.39 17.92
C VAL A 229 6.52 4.38 18.75
N ASP A 230 5.64 4.85 19.65
CA ASP A 230 4.74 3.98 20.39
C ASP A 230 3.70 3.39 19.42
N PHE A 231 3.75 2.07 19.26
CA PHE A 231 3.09 1.37 18.18
C PHE A 231 2.14 0.29 18.70
N LYS A 232 0.97 0.17 18.03
CA LYS A 232 -0.03 -0.87 18.31
C LYS A 232 -0.18 -1.79 17.09
N HIS A 233 0.12 -3.07 17.26
CA HIS A 233 -0.25 -4.08 16.28
C HIS A 233 -1.74 -4.42 16.40
N LEU A 234 -2.45 -4.29 15.30
CA LEU A 234 -3.82 -4.78 15.18
C LEU A 234 -3.82 -6.22 14.66
N PRO A 235 -4.85 -7.01 14.98
CA PRO A 235 -5.00 -8.37 14.48
C PRO A 235 -4.89 -8.45 12.96
N TYR A 236 -4.34 -9.56 12.47
CA TYR A 236 -4.12 -9.85 11.05
C TYR A 236 -5.39 -9.70 10.20
N GLU A 237 -6.53 -10.02 10.75
CA GLU A 237 -7.83 -9.97 10.11
C GLU A 237 -8.20 -8.56 9.58
N PHE A 238 -7.57 -7.52 10.13
CA PHE A 238 -7.79 -6.15 9.68
C PHE A 238 -6.98 -5.76 8.43
N ASN A 239 -6.06 -6.59 7.97
CA ASN A 239 -5.40 -6.41 6.68
C ASN A 239 -4.83 -7.72 6.15
N MET A 240 -5.70 -8.58 5.62
CA MET A 240 -5.29 -9.83 4.98
C MET A 240 -4.65 -9.53 3.63
N CYS A 241 -3.34 -9.56 3.59
CA CYS A 241 -2.54 -9.32 2.38
C CYS A 241 -1.95 -10.62 1.82
N ASP A 242 -1.39 -10.56 0.60
CA ASP A 242 -0.75 -11.67 -0.10
C ASP A 242 -1.64 -12.92 -0.24
N LEU A 243 -2.92 -12.69 -0.50
CA LEU A 243 -3.94 -13.75 -0.58
C LEU A 243 -3.59 -14.81 -1.64
N ALA A 244 -3.04 -14.38 -2.78
CA ALA A 244 -2.63 -15.27 -3.86
C ALA A 244 -1.38 -16.08 -3.48
N GLY A 245 -0.36 -15.45 -2.91
CA GLY A 245 0.88 -16.10 -2.47
C GLY A 245 0.63 -17.13 -1.36
N LYS A 246 -0.37 -16.90 -0.51
CA LYS A 246 -0.82 -17.84 0.53
C LYS A 246 -1.70 -18.97 0.00
N GLY A 247 -2.10 -18.92 -1.28
CA GLY A 247 -2.98 -19.93 -1.88
C GLY A 247 -4.41 -19.95 -1.32
N ILE A 248 -4.86 -18.84 -0.72
CA ILE A 248 -6.21 -18.74 -0.12
C ILE A 248 -7.19 -17.94 -0.99
N LEU A 249 -6.73 -17.37 -2.09
CA LEU A 249 -7.59 -16.66 -3.05
C LEU A 249 -8.30 -17.69 -3.96
N ASP A 250 -9.55 -17.98 -3.66
CA ASP A 250 -10.35 -19.02 -4.31
C ASP A 250 -11.70 -18.52 -4.83
N GLU A 251 -12.24 -19.21 -5.83
CA GLU A 251 -13.50 -18.85 -6.51
C GLU A 251 -14.73 -18.92 -5.61
N ASP A 252 -14.69 -19.70 -4.54
CA ASP A 252 -15.78 -19.86 -3.57
C ASP A 252 -15.73 -18.77 -2.48
N LEU A 253 -14.72 -17.89 -2.55
CA LEU A 253 -14.49 -16.80 -1.60
C LEU A 253 -14.40 -17.28 -0.14
N THR A 254 -13.82 -18.45 0.10
CA THR A 254 -13.73 -19.02 1.46
C THR A 254 -12.91 -18.16 2.40
N PHE A 255 -11.91 -17.41 1.86
CA PHE A 255 -11.09 -16.46 2.63
C PHE A 255 -11.92 -15.36 3.28
N THR A 256 -13.10 -15.03 2.75
CA THR A 256 -13.97 -13.97 3.29
C THR A 256 -14.59 -14.31 4.65
N LYS A 257 -14.40 -15.53 5.12
CA LYS A 257 -14.85 -15.99 6.45
C LYS A 257 -13.83 -15.73 7.56
N PHE A 258 -12.61 -15.29 7.21
CA PHE A 258 -11.49 -15.25 8.14
C PHE A 258 -10.99 -13.84 8.46
N GLY A 259 -11.48 -12.82 7.79
CA GLY A 259 -10.96 -11.47 7.95
C GLY A 259 -12.00 -10.37 7.79
N TRP A 260 -11.53 -9.16 8.01
CA TRP A 260 -12.32 -7.95 7.94
C TRP A 260 -11.93 -7.04 6.77
N MET A 261 -10.68 -7.10 6.31
CA MET A 261 -10.20 -6.39 5.14
C MET A 261 -9.30 -7.30 4.30
N TYR A 262 -9.45 -7.23 2.99
CA TYR A 262 -8.75 -8.08 2.03
C TYR A 262 -8.01 -7.20 1.03
N GLN A 263 -6.69 -7.38 0.92
CA GLN A 263 -5.85 -6.63 -0.01
C GLN A 263 -5.45 -7.49 -1.21
N TYR A 264 -5.73 -6.99 -2.41
CA TYR A 264 -5.54 -7.70 -3.68
C TYR A 264 -4.25 -7.28 -4.40
N SER A 265 -3.18 -7.13 -3.65
CA SER A 265 -1.83 -6.91 -4.16
C SER A 265 -1.15 -8.22 -4.57
N GLN A 266 -0.07 -8.12 -5.35
CA GLN A 266 0.85 -9.22 -5.67
C GLN A 266 0.18 -10.46 -6.32
N ILE A 267 -0.91 -10.29 -7.03
CA ILE A 267 -1.55 -11.38 -7.76
C ILE A 267 -0.71 -11.72 -9.00
N PRO A 268 -0.28 -12.98 -9.20
CA PRO A 268 0.50 -13.37 -10.37
C PRO A 268 -0.23 -13.07 -11.69
N ASP A 269 0.52 -12.67 -12.72
CA ASP A 269 0.00 -12.35 -14.06
C ASP A 269 -1.14 -11.34 -14.07
N ASN A 270 -1.04 -10.32 -13.22
CA ASN A 270 -2.05 -9.29 -13.04
C ASN A 270 -1.81 -8.09 -13.98
N TRP A 271 -1.91 -8.32 -15.28
CA TRP A 271 -1.71 -7.31 -16.30
C TRP A 271 -2.84 -6.26 -16.28
N ASP A 272 -2.47 -4.98 -16.30
CA ASP A 272 -3.42 -3.85 -16.23
C ASP A 272 -4.39 -3.93 -15.04
N ASN A 273 -3.97 -4.54 -13.93
CA ASN A 273 -4.79 -4.76 -12.73
C ASN A 273 -6.08 -5.56 -12.97
N LYS A 274 -6.17 -6.33 -14.05
CA LYS A 274 -7.39 -7.07 -14.40
C LYS A 274 -7.79 -8.09 -13.37
N LYS A 275 -6.82 -8.81 -12.80
CA LYS A 275 -7.10 -9.80 -11.74
C LYS A 275 -7.45 -9.12 -10.42
N THR A 276 -6.77 -8.05 -10.06
CA THR A 276 -7.14 -7.22 -8.90
C THR A 276 -8.58 -6.73 -9.03
N LEU A 277 -8.93 -6.13 -10.17
CA LEU A 277 -10.30 -5.67 -10.44
C LEU A 277 -11.31 -6.81 -10.38
N TYR A 278 -11.00 -7.97 -10.94
CA TYR A 278 -11.87 -9.14 -10.92
C TYR A 278 -12.18 -9.58 -9.48
N TRP A 279 -11.15 -9.75 -8.64
CA TRP A 279 -11.31 -10.20 -7.27
C TRP A 279 -11.99 -9.16 -6.39
N MET A 280 -11.64 -7.88 -6.53
CA MET A 280 -12.31 -6.80 -5.82
C MET A 280 -13.80 -6.74 -6.16
N LYS A 281 -14.14 -6.79 -7.46
CA LYS A 281 -15.53 -6.83 -7.91
C LYS A 281 -16.27 -8.03 -7.32
N LYS A 282 -15.70 -9.22 -7.44
CA LYS A 282 -16.31 -10.46 -6.97
C LYS A 282 -16.56 -10.43 -5.46
N THR A 283 -15.59 -9.99 -4.68
CA THR A 283 -15.70 -9.88 -3.22
C THR A 283 -16.69 -8.78 -2.83
N TYR A 284 -16.66 -7.63 -3.51
CA TYR A 284 -17.63 -6.57 -3.28
C TYR A 284 -19.07 -7.06 -3.54
N GLU A 285 -19.32 -7.70 -4.69
CA GLU A 285 -20.64 -8.21 -5.04
C GLU A 285 -21.14 -9.28 -4.08
N HIS A 286 -20.23 -10.08 -3.51
CA HIS A 286 -20.54 -11.06 -2.48
C HIS A 286 -21.06 -10.39 -1.19
N PHE A 287 -20.44 -9.31 -0.76
CA PHE A 287 -20.79 -8.63 0.49
C PHE A 287 -21.93 -7.62 0.35
N TYR A 288 -21.97 -6.90 -0.75
CA TYR A 288 -22.78 -5.70 -0.90
C TYR A 288 -23.82 -5.78 -2.04
N GLY A 289 -23.76 -6.85 -2.82
CA GLY A 289 -24.54 -6.94 -4.06
C GLY A 289 -23.90 -6.15 -5.21
N LYS A 290 -24.59 -6.12 -6.36
CA LYS A 290 -24.08 -5.41 -7.54
C LYS A 290 -24.00 -3.91 -7.28
N LEU A 291 -22.89 -3.31 -7.67
CA LEU A 291 -22.78 -1.85 -7.73
C LEU A 291 -23.63 -1.34 -8.89
N ASN A 292 -24.59 -0.47 -8.62
CA ASN A 292 -25.34 0.20 -9.66
C ASN A 292 -24.41 1.22 -10.34
N ASP A 293 -24.24 1.05 -11.66
CA ASP A 293 -23.44 1.98 -12.48
C ASP A 293 -24.13 3.32 -12.65
#